data_837978a3bbed90a999074a123a7f262c
#
_entry.id   837978a3bbed90a999074a123a7f262c
#
_cell.length_a   1.000
_cell.length_b   1.000
_cell.length_c   1.000
_cell.angle_alpha   90.00
_cell.angle_beta   90.00
_cell.angle_gamma   90.00
#
_symmetry.space_group_name_H-M   'P 1'
#
loop_
_entity.id
_entity.type
_entity.pdbx_description
1 polymer ?
#
loop_
_entity_poly.entity_id
_entity_poly.type
_entity_poly.pdbx_seq_one_letter_code
_entity_poly.pdbx_strand_id
1 'polypeptide(L)'
;VGNILMQNDAGEQMYGIPQMPLDICVADTEGGVGYMIERMFRNVLNRHGINKNVVCLITTVVVDKDDPAFNDPQKRVGEIYTREHAEELAKAKGWIFKEEVKAHGGFRRVVPSPRPMCIMNHDLIGELARKGNIVIASGGGGVPVYIDENNEIRRAEVVIDKDLASSLLASKIGADEFYILTDIPYVYINYKKPDQEVKEFLDYKDAMKYLNEGQFAKGSMAPKIEACLNFVKSGGRQCVITEAFQLEDRSYGTRITMEYEQATGSSDENSSHYGS
;
A
#
# COMPACT_ATOMS: atom_id res chain seq x y z
N VAL A 1 1.68 -11.88 -4.97
CA VAL A 1 0.68 -12.90 -4.54
C VAL A 1 0.04 -13.59 -5.75
N GLY A 2 -0.46 -12.85 -6.76
CA GLY A 2 -1.15 -13.46 -7.91
C GLY A 2 -0.36 -14.57 -8.60
N ASN A 3 0.91 -14.34 -8.92
CA ASN A 3 1.75 -15.36 -9.57
C ASN A 3 1.97 -16.60 -8.69
N ILE A 4 2.14 -16.42 -7.38
CA ILE A 4 2.29 -17.55 -6.45
C ILE A 4 0.99 -18.37 -6.38
N LEU A 5 -0.17 -17.70 -6.38
CA LEU A 5 -1.46 -18.39 -6.43
C LEU A 5 -1.64 -19.20 -7.72
N MET A 6 -1.26 -18.65 -8.87
CA MET A 6 -1.29 -19.37 -10.15
C MET A 6 -0.34 -20.58 -10.16
N GLN A 7 0.85 -20.44 -9.55
CA GLN A 7 1.79 -21.56 -9.37
C GLN A 7 1.22 -22.63 -8.44
N ASN A 8 0.53 -22.23 -7.38
CA ASN A 8 -0.19 -23.14 -6.48
C ASN A 8 -1.25 -23.96 -7.23
N ASP A 9 -2.10 -23.29 -8.01
CA ASP A 9 -3.15 -23.93 -8.77
C ASP A 9 -2.57 -24.91 -9.80
N ALA A 10 -1.53 -24.50 -10.52
CA ALA A 10 -0.84 -25.38 -11.47
C ALA A 10 -0.17 -26.60 -10.78
N GLY A 11 0.46 -26.38 -9.62
CA GLY A 11 1.07 -27.42 -8.82
C GLY A 11 0.05 -28.47 -8.34
N GLU A 12 -1.11 -28.04 -7.87
CA GLU A 12 -2.20 -28.93 -7.46
C GLU A 12 -2.73 -29.72 -8.67
N GLN A 13 -3.05 -29.05 -9.78
CA GLN A 13 -3.65 -29.69 -10.96
C GLN A 13 -2.70 -30.65 -11.66
N MET A 14 -1.41 -30.31 -11.81
CA MET A 14 -0.46 -31.07 -12.59
C MET A 14 0.25 -32.16 -11.78
N TYR A 15 0.49 -31.93 -10.50
CA TYR A 15 1.34 -32.77 -9.67
C TYR A 15 0.72 -33.24 -8.36
N GLY A 16 -0.53 -32.84 -8.06
CA GLY A 16 -1.22 -33.17 -6.81
C GLY A 16 -0.54 -32.58 -5.56
N ILE A 17 0.24 -31.50 -5.72
CA ILE A 17 0.90 -30.81 -4.61
C ILE A 17 -0.18 -30.01 -3.85
N PRO A 18 -0.31 -30.19 -2.51
CA PRO A 18 -1.26 -29.39 -1.74
C PRO A 18 -0.99 -27.90 -1.87
N GLN A 19 -2.06 -27.10 -2.04
CA GLN A 19 -1.93 -25.65 -2.10
C GLN A 19 -1.45 -25.05 -0.78
N MET A 20 -0.54 -24.10 -0.88
CA MET A 20 -0.17 -23.25 0.26
C MET A 20 -1.32 -22.33 0.62
N PRO A 21 -1.59 -22.07 1.91
CA PRO A 21 -2.54 -21.05 2.35
C PRO A 21 -2.18 -19.64 1.83
N LEU A 22 -3.20 -18.77 1.74
CA LEU A 22 -3.03 -17.43 1.18
C LEU A 22 -2.01 -16.58 1.95
N ASP A 23 -1.98 -16.67 3.26
CA ASP A 23 -1.01 -15.97 4.13
C ASP A 23 0.44 -16.38 3.83
N ILE A 24 0.69 -17.67 3.59
CA ILE A 24 2.01 -18.17 3.17
C ILE A 24 2.36 -17.63 1.78
N CYS A 25 1.41 -17.63 0.83
CA CYS A 25 1.64 -17.02 -0.50
C CYS A 25 1.97 -15.53 -0.42
N VAL A 26 1.41 -14.81 0.56
CA VAL A 26 1.75 -13.40 0.84
C VAL A 26 3.19 -13.32 1.38
N ALA A 27 3.55 -14.15 2.37
CA ALA A 27 4.89 -14.17 2.95
C ALA A 27 5.97 -14.51 1.91
N ASP A 28 5.74 -15.50 1.04
CA ASP A 28 6.63 -15.86 -0.07
C ASP A 28 6.81 -14.69 -1.04
N THR A 29 5.71 -13.99 -1.35
CA THR A 29 5.76 -12.80 -2.21
C THR A 29 6.59 -11.68 -1.57
N GLU A 30 6.40 -11.43 -0.27
CA GLU A 30 7.20 -10.44 0.47
C GLU A 30 8.69 -10.82 0.47
N GLY A 31 9.01 -12.07 0.78
CA GLY A 31 10.39 -12.55 0.82
C GLY A 31 11.06 -12.48 -0.55
N GLY A 32 10.42 -13.00 -1.60
CA GLY A 32 10.98 -13.04 -2.95
C GLY A 32 11.15 -11.64 -3.57
N VAL A 33 10.11 -10.79 -3.50
CA VAL A 33 10.17 -9.41 -4.00
C VAL A 33 11.10 -8.56 -3.13
N GLY A 34 11.03 -8.73 -1.82
CA GLY A 34 11.89 -8.02 -0.87
C GLY A 34 13.38 -8.31 -1.10
N TYR A 35 13.75 -9.57 -1.31
CA TYR A 35 15.11 -9.95 -1.69
C TYR A 35 15.58 -9.31 -2.99
N MET A 36 14.72 -9.30 -4.01
CA MET A 36 15.01 -8.64 -5.28
C MET A 36 15.30 -7.16 -5.09
N ILE A 37 14.46 -6.46 -4.33
CA ILE A 37 14.63 -5.04 -4.02
C ILE A 37 15.89 -4.80 -3.18
N GLU A 38 16.13 -5.59 -2.13
CA GLU A 38 17.32 -5.50 -1.29
C GLU A 38 18.59 -5.62 -2.12
N ARG A 39 18.66 -6.64 -2.99
CA ARG A 39 19.81 -6.84 -3.88
C ARG A 39 20.05 -5.65 -4.81
N MET A 40 18.99 -5.07 -5.37
CA MET A 40 19.10 -3.91 -6.25
C MET A 40 19.56 -2.66 -5.49
N PHE A 41 19.03 -2.41 -4.29
CA PHE A 41 19.51 -1.31 -3.44
C PHE A 41 20.98 -1.47 -3.07
N ARG A 42 21.42 -2.66 -2.65
CA ARG A 42 22.82 -2.92 -2.33
C ARG A 42 23.74 -2.63 -3.53
N ASN A 43 23.34 -3.05 -4.74
CA ASN A 43 24.11 -2.74 -5.95
C ASN A 43 24.21 -1.24 -6.24
N VAL A 44 23.12 -0.50 -6.04
CA VAL A 44 23.14 0.98 -6.22
C VAL A 44 24.05 1.62 -5.16
N LEU A 45 23.86 1.29 -3.89
CA LEU A 45 24.68 1.80 -2.80
C LEU A 45 26.18 1.54 -3.02
N ASN A 46 26.55 0.32 -3.43
CA ASN A 46 27.93 -0.05 -3.72
C ASN A 46 28.53 0.80 -4.87
N ARG A 47 27.76 1.01 -5.97
CA ARG A 47 28.21 1.85 -7.09
C ARG A 47 28.48 3.30 -6.68
N HIS A 48 27.74 3.80 -5.69
CA HIS A 48 27.88 5.17 -5.18
C HIS A 48 28.80 5.27 -3.95
N GLY A 49 29.41 4.18 -3.50
CA GLY A 49 30.28 4.16 -2.31
C GLY A 49 29.54 4.45 -1.00
N ILE A 50 28.22 4.22 -0.98
CA ILE A 50 27.38 4.49 0.20
C ILE A 50 27.33 3.24 1.08
N ASN A 51 27.88 3.34 2.30
CA ASN A 51 27.87 2.23 3.26
C ASN A 51 26.59 2.29 4.13
N LYS A 52 25.51 1.65 3.65
CA LYS A 52 24.26 1.46 4.42
C LYS A 52 23.81 0.01 4.35
N ASN A 53 23.28 -0.51 5.45
CA ASN A 53 22.63 -1.81 5.43
C ASN A 53 21.25 -1.68 4.77
N VAL A 54 20.87 -2.74 4.05
CA VAL A 54 19.51 -2.93 3.53
C VAL A 54 19.00 -4.25 4.13
N VAL A 55 17.80 -4.26 4.68
CA VAL A 55 17.20 -5.45 5.27
C VAL A 55 15.74 -5.57 4.83
N CYS A 56 15.34 -6.77 4.46
CA CYS A 56 13.94 -7.12 4.20
C CYS A 56 13.37 -7.85 5.42
N LEU A 57 12.22 -7.39 5.90
CA LEU A 57 11.48 -8.00 7.00
C LEU A 57 10.09 -8.43 6.48
N ILE A 58 9.81 -9.74 6.56
CA ILE A 58 8.45 -10.24 6.38
C ILE A 58 7.62 -9.66 7.52
N THR A 59 6.54 -8.96 7.17
CA THR A 59 5.80 -8.12 8.10
C THR A 59 4.42 -8.71 8.36
N THR A 60 4.15 -9.07 9.60
CA THR A 60 2.83 -9.57 10.03
C THR A 60 1.93 -8.39 10.40
N VAL A 61 0.70 -8.39 9.89
CA VAL A 61 -0.28 -7.33 10.09
C VAL A 61 -1.55 -7.91 10.71
N VAL A 62 -1.91 -7.39 11.88
CA VAL A 62 -3.10 -7.81 12.61
C VAL A 62 -4.33 -7.09 12.05
N VAL A 63 -5.40 -7.85 11.82
CA VAL A 63 -6.72 -7.36 11.42
C VAL A 63 -7.77 -7.76 12.45
N ASP A 64 -8.90 -7.05 12.45
CA ASP A 64 -10.07 -7.45 13.22
C ASP A 64 -10.79 -8.60 12.50
N LYS A 65 -11.01 -9.73 13.20
CA LYS A 65 -11.78 -10.87 12.68
C LYS A 65 -13.25 -10.53 12.37
N ASP A 66 -13.76 -9.49 13.03
CA ASP A 66 -15.15 -9.03 12.91
C ASP A 66 -15.29 -7.81 11.97
N ASP A 67 -14.22 -7.45 11.23
CA ASP A 67 -14.27 -6.37 10.23
C ASP A 67 -15.37 -6.63 9.19
N PRO A 68 -16.23 -5.62 8.89
CA PRO A 68 -17.30 -5.75 7.88
C PRO A 68 -16.84 -6.24 6.51
N ALA A 69 -15.57 -6.03 6.15
CA ALA A 69 -15.01 -6.51 4.88
C ALA A 69 -15.08 -8.05 4.73
N PHE A 70 -15.15 -8.79 5.83
CA PHE A 70 -15.33 -10.25 5.77
C PHE A 70 -16.70 -10.65 5.18
N ASN A 71 -17.71 -9.81 5.33
CA ASN A 71 -19.05 -10.05 4.81
C ASN A 71 -19.22 -9.61 3.34
N ASP A 72 -18.31 -8.81 2.79
CA ASP A 72 -18.34 -8.36 1.39
C ASP A 72 -16.93 -8.40 0.76
N PRO A 73 -16.41 -9.57 0.40
CA PRO A 73 -15.12 -9.72 -0.26
C PRO A 73 -15.07 -8.97 -1.59
N GLN A 74 -14.05 -8.11 -1.77
CA GLN A 74 -13.88 -7.26 -2.95
C GLN A 74 -12.50 -7.35 -3.59
N LYS A 75 -11.48 -7.81 -2.84
CA LYS A 75 -10.09 -7.82 -3.31
C LYS A 75 -9.87 -8.99 -4.26
N ARG A 76 -9.64 -8.68 -5.52
CA ARG A 76 -9.40 -9.68 -6.57
C ARG A 76 -8.01 -10.30 -6.43
N VAL A 77 -7.96 -11.64 -6.48
CA VAL A 77 -6.71 -12.43 -6.37
C VAL A 77 -6.67 -13.55 -7.41
N GLY A 78 -5.46 -14.03 -7.74
CA GLY A 78 -5.28 -15.15 -8.65
C GLY A 78 -5.59 -14.82 -10.11
N GLU A 79 -5.90 -15.86 -10.89
CA GLU A 79 -6.19 -15.80 -12.32
C GLU A 79 -7.65 -15.47 -12.63
N ILE A 80 -7.97 -15.40 -13.91
CA ILE A 80 -9.32 -15.20 -14.41
C ILE A 80 -9.82 -16.55 -14.90
N TYR A 81 -10.97 -16.98 -14.38
CA TYR A 81 -11.61 -18.25 -14.67
C TYR A 81 -12.80 -18.09 -15.59
N THR A 82 -13.17 -19.17 -16.29
CA THR A 82 -14.50 -19.26 -16.93
C THR A 82 -15.59 -19.35 -15.85
N ARG A 83 -16.83 -19.09 -16.22
CA ARG A 83 -17.97 -19.19 -15.28
C ARG A 83 -18.08 -20.60 -14.69
N GLU A 84 -18.00 -21.62 -15.57
CA GLU A 84 -18.13 -23.02 -15.19
C GLU A 84 -17.07 -23.43 -14.15
N HIS A 85 -15.80 -23.08 -14.42
CA HIS A 85 -14.71 -23.40 -13.53
C HIS A 85 -14.77 -22.62 -12.21
N ALA A 86 -15.18 -21.36 -12.24
CA ALA A 86 -15.42 -20.59 -11.02
C ALA A 86 -16.52 -21.19 -10.13
N GLU A 87 -17.62 -21.70 -10.74
CA GLU A 87 -18.70 -22.38 -10.02
C GLU A 87 -18.23 -23.72 -9.41
N GLU A 88 -17.40 -24.47 -10.11
CA GLU A 88 -16.80 -25.71 -9.61
C GLU A 88 -15.90 -25.43 -8.38
N LEU A 89 -15.01 -24.45 -8.48
CA LEU A 89 -14.13 -24.06 -7.38
C LEU A 89 -14.90 -23.46 -6.19
N ALA A 90 -15.97 -22.70 -6.44
CA ALA A 90 -16.84 -22.19 -5.39
C ALA A 90 -17.48 -23.35 -4.60
N LYS A 91 -17.94 -24.40 -5.27
CA LYS A 91 -18.53 -25.60 -4.61
C LYS A 91 -17.46 -26.44 -3.88
N ALA A 92 -16.29 -26.62 -4.51
CA ALA A 92 -15.24 -27.49 -3.97
C ALA A 92 -14.47 -26.85 -2.81
N LYS A 93 -14.18 -25.54 -2.90
CA LYS A 93 -13.28 -24.82 -1.98
C LYS A 93 -13.99 -23.72 -1.16
N GLY A 94 -15.26 -23.45 -1.39
CA GLY A 94 -16.00 -22.37 -0.73
C GLY A 94 -15.54 -20.95 -1.16
N TRP A 95 -14.82 -20.84 -2.27
CA TRP A 95 -14.32 -19.56 -2.75
C TRP A 95 -15.44 -18.69 -3.32
N ILE A 96 -15.28 -17.37 -3.17
CA ILE A 96 -16.20 -16.38 -3.72
C ILE A 96 -15.60 -15.78 -4.98
N PHE A 97 -16.42 -15.67 -6.03
CA PHE A 97 -16.01 -15.12 -7.32
C PHE A 97 -16.86 -13.91 -7.68
N LYS A 98 -16.24 -12.91 -8.32
CA LYS A 98 -16.95 -11.77 -8.93
C LYS A 98 -16.49 -11.61 -10.38
N GLU A 99 -17.42 -11.14 -11.23
CA GLU A 99 -17.15 -10.89 -12.64
C GLU A 99 -16.05 -9.84 -12.82
N GLU A 100 -15.12 -10.11 -13.73
CA GLU A 100 -14.04 -9.19 -14.09
C GLU A 100 -14.46 -8.35 -15.30
N VAL A 101 -14.96 -7.15 -15.06
CA VAL A 101 -15.54 -6.26 -16.10
C VAL A 101 -14.57 -5.97 -17.26
N LYS A 102 -13.25 -6.01 -17.00
CA LYS A 102 -12.22 -5.76 -18.02
C LYS A 102 -11.87 -6.98 -18.88
N ALA A 103 -12.38 -8.16 -18.55
CA ALA A 103 -11.99 -9.44 -19.17
C ALA A 103 -13.16 -10.17 -19.86
N HIS A 104 -14.08 -9.44 -20.46
CA HIS A 104 -15.17 -10.00 -21.32
C HIS A 104 -15.88 -11.25 -20.75
N GLY A 105 -16.34 -11.17 -19.49
CA GLY A 105 -17.14 -12.23 -18.86
C GLY A 105 -16.33 -13.26 -18.06
N GLY A 106 -15.07 -13.02 -17.77
CA GLY A 106 -14.27 -13.83 -16.85
C GLY A 106 -14.64 -13.57 -15.40
N PHE A 107 -14.32 -14.54 -14.54
CA PHE A 107 -14.57 -14.50 -13.11
C PHE A 107 -13.24 -14.54 -12.34
N ARG A 108 -13.15 -13.76 -11.29
CA ARG A 108 -11.96 -13.73 -10.46
C ARG A 108 -12.30 -13.98 -9.00
N ARG A 109 -11.49 -14.81 -8.33
CA ARG A 109 -11.63 -15.01 -6.89
C ARG A 109 -11.52 -13.67 -6.18
N VAL A 110 -12.40 -13.44 -5.21
CA VAL A 110 -12.34 -12.30 -4.32
C VAL A 110 -12.16 -12.75 -2.88
N VAL A 111 -11.36 -11.99 -2.15
CA VAL A 111 -11.12 -12.19 -0.71
C VAL A 111 -11.45 -10.90 0.05
N PRO A 112 -11.71 -10.96 1.36
CA PRO A 112 -11.86 -9.77 2.19
C PRO A 112 -10.61 -8.89 2.15
N SER A 113 -10.78 -7.60 2.39
CA SER A 113 -9.69 -6.64 2.55
C SER A 113 -9.94 -5.79 3.79
N PRO A 114 -9.79 -6.39 5.01
CA PRO A 114 -10.02 -5.70 6.27
C PRO A 114 -8.99 -4.60 6.49
N ARG A 115 -9.32 -3.68 7.39
CA ARG A 115 -8.41 -2.61 7.79
C ARG A 115 -7.26 -3.15 8.65
N PRO A 116 -6.01 -2.71 8.40
CA PRO A 116 -4.90 -3.04 9.27
C PRO A 116 -5.06 -2.34 10.63
N MET A 117 -4.95 -3.10 11.72
CA MET A 117 -5.05 -2.58 13.09
C MET A 117 -3.68 -2.36 13.73
N CYS A 118 -2.76 -3.30 13.50
CA CYS A 118 -1.43 -3.27 14.07
C CYS A 118 -0.42 -3.90 13.11
N ILE A 119 0.75 -3.29 13.05
CA ILE A 119 1.92 -3.87 12.38
C ILE A 119 2.79 -4.50 13.48
N MET A 120 2.96 -5.81 13.45
CA MET A 120 3.84 -6.48 14.41
C MET A 120 5.28 -6.04 14.21
N ASN A 121 6.02 -5.91 15.30
CA ASN A 121 7.43 -5.47 15.29
C ASN A 121 7.68 -4.07 14.69
N HIS A 122 6.66 -3.20 14.62
CA HIS A 122 6.83 -1.83 14.11
C HIS A 122 7.91 -1.04 14.87
N ASP A 123 8.06 -1.26 16.16
CA ASP A 123 9.12 -0.62 16.97
C ASP A 123 10.52 -0.99 16.48
N LEU A 124 10.76 -2.28 16.21
CA LEU A 124 12.02 -2.78 15.65
C LEU A 124 12.28 -2.19 14.25
N ILE A 125 11.26 -2.14 13.41
CA ILE A 125 11.35 -1.53 12.07
C ILE A 125 11.77 -0.05 12.21
N GLY A 126 11.12 0.71 13.09
CA GLY A 126 11.46 2.09 13.37
C GLY A 126 12.86 2.27 13.95
N GLU A 127 13.28 1.40 14.85
CA GLU A 127 14.64 1.42 15.41
C GLU A 127 15.71 1.19 14.31
N LEU A 128 15.53 0.19 13.47
CA LEU A 128 16.43 -0.07 12.36
C LEU A 128 16.52 1.12 11.40
N ALA A 129 15.39 1.74 11.05
CA ALA A 129 15.35 2.92 10.19
C ALA A 129 16.08 4.12 10.83
N ARG A 130 15.80 4.42 12.11
CA ARG A 130 16.46 5.52 12.85
C ARG A 130 17.98 5.32 12.99
N LYS A 131 18.45 4.07 12.98
CA LYS A 131 19.90 3.76 12.91
C LYS A 131 20.51 3.95 11.52
N GLY A 132 19.76 4.47 10.56
CA GLY A 132 20.23 4.79 9.21
C GLY A 132 20.18 3.62 8.22
N ASN A 133 19.57 2.49 8.58
CA ASN A 133 19.40 1.36 7.67
C ASN A 133 18.24 1.63 6.71
N ILE A 134 18.29 1.01 5.53
CA ILE A 134 17.16 0.93 4.61
C ILE A 134 16.36 -0.34 4.97
N VAL A 135 15.10 -0.16 5.34
CA VAL A 135 14.23 -1.26 5.76
C VAL A 135 13.12 -1.47 4.75
N ILE A 136 13.03 -2.67 4.18
CA ILE A 136 11.95 -3.11 3.32
C ILE A 136 10.97 -3.87 4.21
N ALA A 137 9.78 -3.31 4.40
CA ALA A 137 8.76 -3.86 5.30
C ALA A 137 7.36 -3.65 4.73
N SER A 138 6.35 -4.28 5.33
CA SER A 138 4.94 -4.20 4.93
C SER A 138 4.60 -4.74 3.53
N GLY A 139 5.58 -5.08 2.69
CA GLY A 139 5.40 -5.72 1.39
C GLY A 139 4.21 -5.20 0.58
N GLY A 140 3.32 -6.10 0.16
CA GLY A 140 2.08 -5.77 -0.55
C GLY A 140 0.86 -5.53 0.36
N GLY A 141 1.08 -5.26 1.66
CA GLY A 141 0.03 -5.06 2.67
C GLY A 141 0.28 -5.82 3.97
N GLY A 142 1.34 -6.65 3.99
CA GLY A 142 1.70 -7.50 5.12
C GLY A 142 1.01 -8.86 5.11
N VAL A 143 1.57 -9.79 5.88
CA VAL A 143 1.00 -11.13 6.11
C VAL A 143 -0.17 -10.99 7.10
N PRO A 144 -1.40 -11.28 6.66
CA PRO A 144 -2.58 -11.01 7.48
C PRO A 144 -2.80 -12.07 8.56
N VAL A 145 -3.03 -11.61 9.78
CA VAL A 145 -3.39 -12.46 10.92
C VAL A 145 -4.48 -11.80 11.78
N TYR A 146 -5.16 -12.58 12.60
CA TYR A 146 -5.95 -12.06 13.72
C TYR A 146 -5.51 -12.72 15.04
N ILE A 147 -5.86 -12.09 16.15
CA ILE A 147 -5.59 -12.63 17.49
C ILE A 147 -6.90 -13.20 18.03
N ASP A 148 -6.89 -14.46 18.40
CA ASP A 148 -8.07 -15.13 18.94
C ASP A 148 -8.27 -14.86 20.45
N GLU A 149 -9.32 -15.43 21.02
CA GLU A 149 -9.70 -15.29 22.44
C GLU A 149 -8.68 -15.89 23.41
N ASN A 150 -7.80 -16.77 22.93
CA ASN A 150 -6.71 -17.36 23.71
C ASN A 150 -5.40 -16.57 23.56
N ASN A 151 -5.44 -15.40 22.90
CA ASN A 151 -4.28 -14.59 22.56
C ASN A 151 -3.29 -15.31 21.61
N GLU A 152 -3.80 -16.23 20.78
CA GLU A 152 -3.00 -16.90 19.77
C GLU A 152 -3.14 -16.23 18.41
N ILE A 153 -2.03 -16.16 17.67
CA ILE A 153 -1.98 -15.63 16.31
C ILE A 153 -2.58 -16.67 15.37
N ARG A 154 -3.64 -16.28 14.67
CA ARG A 154 -4.32 -17.09 13.67
C ARG A 154 -4.20 -16.47 12.29
N ARG A 155 -4.03 -17.31 11.28
CA ARG A 155 -4.01 -16.88 9.88
C ARG A 155 -5.36 -16.31 9.44
N ALA A 156 -5.34 -15.32 8.56
CA ALA A 156 -6.53 -14.76 7.94
C ALA A 156 -6.47 -14.93 6.41
N GLU A 157 -7.54 -15.47 5.81
CA GLU A 157 -7.68 -15.64 4.35
C GLU A 157 -8.12 -14.32 3.68
N VAL A 158 -7.29 -13.29 3.78
CA VAL A 158 -7.57 -11.92 3.34
C VAL A 158 -6.36 -11.32 2.62
N VAL A 159 -6.53 -10.20 1.96
CA VAL A 159 -5.41 -9.40 1.41
C VAL A 159 -5.60 -7.96 1.85
N ILE A 160 -4.70 -7.47 2.68
CA ILE A 160 -4.73 -6.12 3.22
C ILE A 160 -4.34 -5.12 2.11
N ASP A 161 -4.92 -3.92 2.16
CA ASP A 161 -4.52 -2.84 1.26
C ASP A 161 -3.14 -2.31 1.65
N LYS A 162 -2.21 -2.30 0.67
CA LYS A 162 -0.82 -1.90 0.90
C LYS A 162 -0.65 -0.44 1.29
N ASP A 163 -1.50 0.45 0.76
CA ASP A 163 -1.38 1.88 1.03
C ASP A 163 -1.81 2.16 2.48
N LEU A 164 -2.88 1.49 2.95
CA LEU A 164 -3.34 1.58 4.34
C LEU A 164 -2.34 0.97 5.33
N ALA A 165 -1.78 -0.21 5.03
CA ALA A 165 -0.79 -0.85 5.89
C ALA A 165 0.49 -0.02 5.98
N SER A 166 0.98 0.52 4.85
CA SER A 166 2.17 1.38 4.83
C SER A 166 1.96 2.69 5.58
N SER A 167 0.77 3.29 5.45
CA SER A 167 0.41 4.50 6.21
C SER A 167 0.39 4.24 7.72
N LEU A 168 -0.19 3.10 8.14
CA LEU A 168 -0.18 2.70 9.54
C LEU A 168 1.24 2.49 10.05
N LEU A 169 2.10 1.80 9.28
CA LEU A 169 3.51 1.62 9.63
C LEU A 169 4.22 2.96 9.75
N ALA A 170 4.11 3.83 8.72
CA ALA A 170 4.73 5.15 8.71
C ALA A 170 4.33 5.99 9.94
N SER A 171 3.05 5.95 10.30
CA SER A 171 2.55 6.63 11.51
C SER A 171 3.14 6.05 12.79
N LYS A 172 3.20 4.72 12.90
CA LYS A 172 3.69 4.03 14.11
C LYS A 172 5.19 4.22 14.35
N ILE A 173 5.99 4.28 13.29
CA ILE A 173 7.43 4.51 13.41
C ILE A 173 7.81 6.00 13.54
N GLY A 174 6.83 6.90 13.42
CA GLY A 174 7.05 8.36 13.46
C GLY A 174 7.81 8.86 12.23
N ALA A 175 7.43 8.39 11.03
CA ALA A 175 8.02 8.90 9.79
C ALA A 175 7.65 10.38 9.57
N ASP A 176 8.59 11.17 9.04
CA ASP A 176 8.37 12.58 8.73
C ASP A 176 7.48 12.77 7.51
N GLU A 177 7.69 11.93 6.49
CA GLU A 177 7.02 12.00 5.20
C GLU A 177 6.59 10.61 4.73
N PHE A 178 5.52 10.57 3.96
CA PHE A 178 5.02 9.35 3.35
C PHE A 178 4.82 9.54 1.85
N TYR A 179 5.47 8.71 1.03
CA TYR A 179 5.38 8.77 -0.42
C TYR A 179 4.64 7.55 -0.96
N ILE A 180 3.62 7.79 -1.79
CA ILE A 180 2.91 6.75 -2.54
C ILE A 180 3.28 6.88 -4.01
N LEU A 181 3.98 5.86 -4.53
CA LEU A 181 4.38 5.83 -5.93
C LEU A 181 3.28 5.16 -6.77
N THR A 182 2.89 5.81 -7.83
CA THR A 182 1.82 5.37 -8.73
C THR A 182 2.21 5.65 -10.19
N ASP A 183 1.32 5.34 -11.12
CA ASP A 183 1.49 5.49 -12.57
C ASP A 183 0.81 6.77 -13.12
N ILE A 184 0.34 7.64 -12.23
CA ILE A 184 -0.24 8.92 -12.61
C ILE A 184 0.48 10.07 -11.91
N PRO A 185 0.66 11.20 -12.62
CA PRO A 185 1.49 12.30 -12.12
C PRO A 185 0.88 13.03 -10.91
N TYR A 186 -0.42 13.18 -10.89
CA TYR A 186 -1.14 13.97 -9.88
C TYR A 186 -2.47 13.33 -9.51
N VAL A 187 -3.04 13.78 -8.42
CA VAL A 187 -4.45 13.53 -8.08
C VAL A 187 -5.34 14.47 -8.88
N TYR A 188 -6.45 13.96 -9.36
CA TYR A 188 -7.45 14.73 -10.12
C TYR A 188 -8.80 14.65 -9.45
N ILE A 189 -9.55 15.76 -9.48
CA ILE A 189 -11.01 15.75 -9.27
C ILE A 189 -11.70 15.78 -10.63
N ASN A 190 -12.93 15.32 -10.70
CA ASN A 190 -13.71 15.17 -11.94
C ASN A 190 -12.93 14.38 -13.03
N TYR A 191 -12.20 13.35 -12.62
CA TYR A 191 -11.32 12.58 -13.50
C TYR A 191 -12.05 12.05 -14.73
N LYS A 192 -11.47 12.27 -15.91
CA LYS A 192 -12.04 11.94 -17.24
C LYS A 192 -13.34 12.67 -17.59
N LYS A 193 -13.64 13.79 -16.95
CA LYS A 193 -14.74 14.69 -17.31
C LYS A 193 -14.20 15.96 -17.97
N PRO A 194 -15.04 16.76 -18.67
CA PRO A 194 -14.61 18.02 -19.29
C PRO A 194 -14.07 19.07 -18.31
N ASP A 195 -14.51 19.00 -17.07
CA ASP A 195 -14.12 19.86 -15.95
C ASP A 195 -13.09 19.19 -15.02
N GLN A 196 -12.26 18.27 -15.56
CA GLN A 196 -11.17 17.65 -14.83
C GLN A 196 -10.17 18.70 -14.35
N GLU A 197 -9.83 18.65 -13.09
CA GLU A 197 -8.87 19.55 -12.46
C GLU A 197 -7.75 18.76 -11.78
N VAL A 198 -6.51 19.19 -11.99
CA VAL A 198 -5.31 18.69 -11.31
C VAL A 198 -5.24 19.29 -9.91
N LYS A 199 -4.84 18.47 -8.94
CA LYS A 199 -4.54 18.90 -7.58
C LYS A 199 -3.09 18.66 -7.26
N GLU A 200 -2.28 19.70 -7.30
CA GLU A 200 -0.87 19.65 -6.87
C GLU A 200 -0.75 19.69 -5.34
N PHE A 201 -1.74 20.32 -4.72
CA PHE A 201 -1.84 20.45 -3.28
C PHE A 201 -3.26 20.21 -2.78
N LEU A 202 -3.38 19.51 -1.65
CA LEU A 202 -4.64 19.32 -0.92
C LEU A 202 -4.37 19.45 0.58
N ASP A 203 -5.17 20.25 1.26
CA ASP A 203 -5.23 20.14 2.71
C ASP A 203 -6.12 18.95 3.15
N TYR A 204 -6.04 18.61 4.44
CA TYR A 204 -6.83 17.52 5.02
C TYR A 204 -8.34 17.69 4.78
N LYS A 205 -8.86 18.92 4.89
CA LYS A 205 -10.30 19.20 4.79
C LYS A 205 -10.79 18.99 3.37
N ASP A 206 -10.06 19.53 2.39
CA ASP A 206 -10.41 19.40 0.97
C ASP A 206 -10.26 17.94 0.50
N ALA A 207 -9.18 17.26 0.88
CA ALA A 207 -8.98 15.84 0.54
C ALA A 207 -10.08 14.96 1.14
N MET A 208 -10.49 15.20 2.38
CA MET A 208 -11.60 14.51 3.04
C MET A 208 -12.94 14.80 2.38
N LYS A 209 -13.20 16.06 2.00
CA LYS A 209 -14.40 16.47 1.27
C LYS A 209 -14.50 15.72 -0.05
N TYR A 210 -13.47 15.75 -0.88
CA TYR A 210 -13.46 15.06 -2.18
C TYR A 210 -13.56 13.53 -2.05
N LEU A 211 -12.98 12.95 -0.99
CA LEU A 211 -13.12 11.54 -0.70
C LEU A 211 -14.58 11.17 -0.39
N ASN A 212 -15.26 11.95 0.44
CA ASN A 212 -16.66 11.74 0.81
C ASN A 212 -17.62 11.99 -0.37
N GLU A 213 -17.31 12.92 -1.27
CA GLU A 213 -18.05 13.17 -2.50
C GLU A 213 -17.86 12.08 -3.56
N GLY A 214 -16.97 11.10 -3.31
CA GLY A 214 -16.71 9.99 -4.23
C GLY A 214 -15.92 10.41 -5.48
N GLN A 215 -15.13 11.47 -5.40
CA GLN A 215 -14.31 11.97 -6.51
C GLN A 215 -13.22 10.97 -6.92
N PHE A 216 -12.83 10.07 -6.01
CA PHE A 216 -11.71 9.13 -6.20
C PHE A 216 -12.21 7.70 -6.43
N ALA A 217 -11.60 7.01 -7.40
CA ALA A 217 -11.95 5.62 -7.72
C ALA A 217 -11.71 4.70 -6.50
N LYS A 218 -12.76 4.00 -6.05
CA LYS A 218 -12.78 3.17 -4.82
C LYS A 218 -11.71 2.07 -4.78
N GLY A 219 -11.33 1.51 -5.94
CA GLY A 219 -10.36 0.41 -6.02
C GLY A 219 -8.90 0.84 -6.28
N SER A 220 -8.62 2.15 -6.40
CA SER A 220 -7.28 2.63 -6.76
C SER A 220 -6.89 3.90 -6.04
N MET A 221 -7.48 5.05 -6.36
CA MET A 221 -7.09 6.35 -5.80
C MET A 221 -7.65 6.59 -4.39
N ALA A 222 -8.89 6.19 -4.12
CA ALA A 222 -9.52 6.43 -2.82
C ALA A 222 -8.70 5.83 -1.64
N PRO A 223 -8.19 4.57 -1.69
CA PRO A 223 -7.32 4.04 -0.63
C PRO A 223 -6.03 4.84 -0.44
N LYS A 224 -5.45 5.40 -1.52
CA LYS A 224 -4.24 6.22 -1.44
C LYS A 224 -4.50 7.54 -0.70
N ILE A 225 -5.60 8.22 -1.06
CA ILE A 225 -6.03 9.46 -0.37
C ILE A 225 -6.32 9.15 1.10
N GLU A 226 -7.03 8.07 1.40
CA GLU A 226 -7.31 7.66 2.76
C GLU A 226 -6.02 7.38 3.55
N ALA A 227 -5.06 6.69 2.96
CA ALA A 227 -3.75 6.44 3.55
C ALA A 227 -3.00 7.74 3.88
N CYS A 228 -2.99 8.70 2.94
CA CYS A 228 -2.39 10.01 3.17
C CYS A 228 -3.09 10.77 4.30
N LEU A 229 -4.43 10.78 4.32
CA LEU A 229 -5.21 11.43 5.37
C LEU A 229 -4.92 10.83 6.75
N ASN A 230 -4.85 9.50 6.85
CA ASN A 230 -4.51 8.82 8.10
C ASN A 230 -3.11 9.19 8.59
N PHE A 231 -2.13 9.26 7.68
CA PHE A 231 -0.76 9.61 8.01
C PHE A 231 -0.63 11.05 8.53
N VAL A 232 -1.16 12.04 7.80
CA VAL A 232 -1.06 13.45 8.23
C VAL A 232 -1.86 13.71 9.50
N LYS A 233 -3.02 13.06 9.67
CA LYS A 233 -3.81 13.10 10.92
C LYS A 233 -3.06 12.53 12.12
N SER A 234 -2.17 11.57 11.89
CA SER A 234 -1.34 10.96 12.94
C SER A 234 -0.08 11.77 13.28
N GLY A 235 0.08 12.97 12.70
CA GLY A 235 1.21 13.87 12.98
C GLY A 235 2.32 13.83 11.92
N GLY A 236 2.16 13.07 10.84
CA GLY A 236 3.08 13.12 9.70
C GLY A 236 3.06 14.50 9.03
N ARG A 237 4.21 15.01 8.61
CA ARG A 237 4.34 16.34 8.03
C ARG A 237 3.59 16.46 6.70
N GLN A 238 3.82 15.53 5.79
CA GLN A 238 3.15 15.48 4.48
C GLN A 238 3.09 14.06 3.92
N CYS A 239 2.05 13.81 3.15
CA CYS A 239 1.98 12.66 2.24
C CYS A 239 2.05 13.13 0.79
N VAL A 240 2.84 12.43 -0.05
CA VAL A 240 3.01 12.79 -1.46
C VAL A 240 2.61 11.60 -2.35
N ILE A 241 1.71 11.85 -3.29
CA ILE A 241 1.36 10.89 -4.35
C ILE A 241 2.07 11.34 -5.63
N THR A 242 2.97 10.50 -6.17
CA THR A 242 3.83 10.86 -7.30
C THR A 242 4.22 9.64 -8.14
N GLU A 243 4.83 9.87 -9.30
CA GLU A 243 5.41 8.82 -10.13
C GLU A 243 6.82 8.43 -9.65
N ALA A 244 7.16 7.14 -9.78
CA ALA A 244 8.45 6.62 -9.33
C ALA A 244 9.65 7.30 -10.00
N PHE A 245 9.54 7.65 -11.29
CA PHE A 245 10.61 8.29 -12.06
C PHE A 245 10.75 9.79 -11.75
N GLN A 246 9.83 10.38 -11.01
CA GLN A 246 9.84 11.80 -10.62
C GLN A 246 10.15 11.99 -9.13
N LEU A 247 10.53 10.93 -8.42
CA LEU A 247 10.75 10.98 -6.96
C LEU A 247 11.88 11.96 -6.56
N GLU A 248 12.83 12.25 -7.46
CA GLU A 248 13.89 13.22 -7.21
C GLU A 248 13.39 14.66 -7.28
N ASP A 249 12.36 14.93 -8.08
CA ASP A 249 11.73 16.25 -8.16
C ASP A 249 10.71 16.40 -7.02
N ARG A 250 11.15 17.06 -5.97
CA ARG A 250 10.31 17.29 -4.78
C ARG A 250 9.14 18.25 -5.03
N SER A 251 9.09 18.93 -6.17
CA SER A 251 7.96 19.78 -6.56
C SER A 251 6.86 19.00 -7.28
N TYR A 252 7.18 17.80 -7.78
CA TYR A 252 6.29 16.98 -8.59
C TYR A 252 5.36 16.09 -7.74
N GLY A 253 4.12 15.90 -8.20
CA GLY A 253 3.11 15.10 -7.51
C GLY A 253 2.15 15.91 -6.65
N THR A 254 1.18 15.23 -6.06
CA THR A 254 0.20 15.85 -5.16
C THR A 254 0.65 15.73 -3.72
N ARG A 255 0.76 16.87 -3.04
CA ARG A 255 1.03 16.95 -1.59
C ARG A 255 -0.26 17.04 -0.80
N ILE A 256 -0.33 16.26 0.27
CA ILE A 256 -1.42 16.29 1.23
C ILE A 256 -0.83 16.60 2.60
N THR A 257 -1.34 17.67 3.25
CA THR A 257 -0.92 18.13 4.59
C THR A 257 -2.14 18.35 5.49
N MET A 258 -1.92 18.57 6.78
CA MET A 258 -3.03 18.91 7.70
C MET A 258 -3.63 20.26 7.42
N GLU A 259 -2.80 21.27 7.14
CA GLU A 259 -3.21 22.65 6.85
C GLU A 259 -2.47 23.16 5.62
N TYR A 260 -3.02 24.17 4.98
CA TYR A 260 -2.39 24.86 3.87
C TYR A 260 -1.19 25.66 4.42
N GLU A 261 0.03 25.15 4.27
CA GLU A 261 1.20 25.99 4.45
C GLU A 261 1.27 26.96 3.27
N GLN A 262 0.87 28.21 3.48
CA GLN A 262 1.22 29.27 2.54
C GLN A 262 2.75 29.32 2.51
N ALA A 263 3.33 29.10 1.33
CA ALA A 263 4.74 29.37 1.12
C ALA A 263 5.01 30.84 1.50
N THR A 264 5.44 31.06 2.72
CA THR A 264 5.98 32.37 3.13
C THR A 264 7.27 32.52 2.35
N GLY A 265 7.18 33.26 1.24
CA GLY A 265 8.35 33.76 0.54
C GLY A 265 9.09 34.68 1.51
N SER A 266 10.11 34.15 2.13
CA SER A 266 11.12 34.99 2.77
C SER A 266 11.93 35.67 1.68
N SER A 267 11.44 36.83 1.24
CA SER A 267 12.27 37.83 0.61
C SER A 267 13.17 38.40 1.70
N ASP A 268 14.36 37.83 1.86
CA ASP A 268 15.44 38.50 2.56
C ASP A 268 15.91 39.68 1.71
N GLU A 269 15.18 40.80 1.80
CA GLU A 269 15.69 42.11 1.53
C GLU A 269 16.40 42.61 2.77
N ASN A 270 17.66 42.27 2.92
CA ASN A 270 18.58 43.03 3.74
C ASN A 270 19.82 43.39 2.91
N SER A 271 19.60 44.37 2.03
CA SER A 271 20.72 45.08 1.39
C SER A 271 21.06 46.28 2.24
N SER A 272 22.34 46.30 2.66
CA SER A 272 23.18 47.46 2.79
C SER A 272 22.79 48.57 3.76
N HIS A 273 23.61 48.72 4.77
CA HIS A 273 24.21 50.05 5.12
C HIS A 273 25.48 49.83 5.95
N TYR A 274 26.62 49.82 5.28
CA TYR A 274 27.86 50.27 5.89
C TYR A 274 28.42 51.37 5.01
N GLY A 275 28.21 52.59 5.49
CA GLY A 275 28.87 53.79 5.01
C GLY A 275 29.55 54.48 6.23
N SER A 276 30.80 54.82 6.04
CA SER A 276 31.75 55.62 6.77
C SER A 276 32.66 54.91 7.76
#